data_55c46cd75f2f7d6166949f97569e7f6e
#
_entry.id   55c46cd75f2f7d6166949f97569e7f6e
#
_cell.length_a   1.000
_cell.length_b   1.000
_cell.length_c   1.000
_cell.angle_alpha   90.00
_cell.angle_beta   90.00
_cell.angle_gamma   90.00
#
_symmetry.space_group_name_H-M   'P 1'
#
loop_
_entity.id
_entity.type
_entity.pdbx_description
1 polymer ?
#
loop_
_entity_poly.entity_id
_entity_poly.type
_entity_poly.pdbx_seq_one_letter_code
_entity_poly.pdbx_strand_id
1 'polypeptide(L)'
;MARRKIVAGNWKMNMTPSQAVKLVEELKPLVASDSVDVVYCVPAIDIVPVVEACKGTNVAVGAENMYFEEKGAYTGEISAEMLVDAGVKYVIIGHSERRDYFKEDDALLNKKVKKAIEAGLIPILCCGESLEQREMGGTMDWIRLQIKSDLVDVTADQVKEMVIAYEPIWAIGTGKTATTEQAEEVCKGIRECIKEMYDEATAEAVRIQYGGSVNAGNAAELFGQADIDGGLVGGASLKADFGKIVNY
;
A
#
# COMPACT_ATOMS: atom_id res chain seq x y z
N MET A 1 6.66 7.67 20.23
CA MET A 1 5.19 7.49 20.22
C MET A 1 4.90 6.26 19.35
N ALA A 2 3.84 5.51 19.65
CA ALA A 2 3.46 4.39 18.76
C ALA A 2 3.07 4.93 17.37
N ARG A 3 3.49 4.24 16.31
CA ARG A 3 3.10 4.57 14.92
C ARG A 3 1.59 4.37 14.75
N ARG A 4 0.95 5.31 14.05
CA ARG A 4 -0.48 5.22 13.75
C ARG A 4 -0.71 4.09 12.74
N LYS A 5 -1.60 3.18 13.07
CA LYS A 5 -1.94 2.05 12.20
C LYS A 5 -2.66 2.53 10.93
N ILE A 6 -2.45 1.80 9.82
CA ILE A 6 -3.07 2.09 8.52
C ILE A 6 -3.59 0.82 7.88
N VAL A 7 -4.85 0.80 7.50
CA VAL A 7 -5.49 -0.31 6.77
C VAL A 7 -5.97 0.21 5.43
N ALA A 8 -5.30 -0.20 4.36
CA ALA A 8 -5.63 0.17 3.00
C ALA A 8 -6.26 -1.00 2.26
N GLY A 9 -7.42 -0.79 1.67
CA GLY A 9 -8.06 -1.74 0.78
C GLY A 9 -7.57 -1.53 -0.65
N ASN A 10 -6.89 -2.52 -1.22
CA ASN A 10 -6.57 -2.55 -2.63
C ASN A 10 -7.70 -3.29 -3.37
N TRP A 11 -8.55 -2.54 -4.07
CA TRP A 11 -9.72 -3.10 -4.75
C TRP A 11 -9.36 -3.83 -6.03
N LYS A 12 -8.15 -3.55 -6.56
CA LYS A 12 -7.68 -4.11 -7.82
C LYS A 12 -8.68 -3.83 -8.95
N MET A 13 -8.73 -4.65 -9.99
CA MET A 13 -9.65 -4.49 -11.11
C MET A 13 -11.06 -5.05 -10.74
N ASN A 14 -11.71 -4.41 -9.77
CA ASN A 14 -13.05 -4.77 -9.34
C ASN A 14 -13.93 -3.54 -9.18
N MET A 15 -15.23 -3.74 -9.22
CA MET A 15 -16.30 -2.76 -9.12
C MET A 15 -16.46 -1.89 -10.38
N THR A 16 -17.69 -1.51 -10.63
CA THR A 16 -18.06 -0.40 -11.52
C THR A 16 -18.36 0.82 -10.66
N PRO A 17 -18.39 2.06 -11.18
CA PRO A 17 -18.61 3.26 -10.37
C PRO A 17 -19.85 3.19 -9.47
N SER A 18 -20.96 2.64 -9.97
CA SER A 18 -22.18 2.47 -9.16
C SER A 18 -22.05 1.40 -8.07
N GLN A 19 -21.30 0.31 -8.34
CA GLN A 19 -21.00 -0.71 -7.35
C GLN A 19 -20.01 -0.18 -6.29
N ALA A 20 -19.02 0.61 -6.71
CA ALA A 20 -18.06 1.23 -5.83
C ALA A 20 -18.75 2.17 -4.81
N VAL A 21 -19.61 3.05 -5.28
CA VAL A 21 -20.41 3.93 -4.38
C VAL A 21 -21.25 3.11 -3.41
N LYS A 22 -21.93 2.08 -3.89
CA LYS A 22 -22.73 1.21 -3.02
C LYS A 22 -21.89 0.53 -1.95
N LEU A 23 -20.73 0.00 -2.31
CA LEU A 23 -19.81 -0.63 -1.36
C LEU A 23 -19.31 0.38 -0.31
N VAL A 24 -18.96 1.61 -0.73
CA VAL A 24 -18.57 2.67 0.22
C VAL A 24 -19.68 2.94 1.22
N GLU A 25 -20.95 3.09 0.79
CA GLU A 25 -22.06 3.33 1.70
C GLU A 25 -22.26 2.17 2.68
N GLU A 26 -22.08 0.92 2.25
CA GLU A 26 -22.15 -0.26 3.11
C GLU A 26 -21.00 -0.31 4.13
N LEU A 27 -19.78 0.11 3.73
CA LEU A 27 -18.59 0.04 4.59
C LEU A 27 -18.46 1.23 5.56
N LYS A 28 -18.97 2.42 5.23
CA LYS A 28 -18.85 3.63 6.07
C LYS A 28 -19.10 3.40 7.57
N PRO A 29 -20.23 2.80 7.98
CA PRO A 29 -20.50 2.60 9.41
C PRO A 29 -19.58 1.56 10.06
N LEU A 30 -18.92 0.72 9.26
CA LEU A 30 -18.12 -0.40 9.73
C LEU A 30 -16.64 -0.02 9.90
N VAL A 31 -16.18 1.03 9.22
CA VAL A 31 -14.75 1.43 9.18
C VAL A 31 -14.49 2.75 9.90
N ALA A 32 -15.48 3.32 10.58
CA ALA A 32 -15.29 4.52 11.37
C ALA A 32 -14.29 4.23 12.52
N SER A 33 -13.15 4.89 12.50
CA SER A 33 -12.08 4.70 13.49
C SER A 33 -11.29 5.99 13.68
N ASP A 34 -11.03 6.36 14.93
CA ASP A 34 -10.17 7.48 15.29
C ASP A 34 -8.70 7.07 15.45
N SER A 35 -8.44 5.76 15.58
CA SER A 35 -7.11 5.21 15.87
C SER A 35 -6.40 4.62 14.64
N VAL A 36 -7.12 4.34 13.56
CA VAL A 36 -6.60 3.73 12.35
C VAL A 36 -6.86 4.64 11.15
N ASP A 37 -5.85 4.86 10.30
CA ASP A 37 -6.05 5.46 8.99
C ASP A 37 -6.65 4.42 8.03
N VAL A 38 -7.81 4.72 7.47
CA VAL A 38 -8.50 3.85 6.52
C VAL A 38 -8.38 4.44 5.13
N VAL A 39 -7.96 3.61 4.17
CA VAL A 39 -7.78 4.03 2.77
C VAL A 39 -8.49 3.07 1.83
N TYR A 40 -9.21 3.60 0.84
CA TYR A 40 -9.70 2.81 -0.29
C TYR A 40 -8.86 3.14 -1.52
N CYS A 41 -8.01 2.20 -1.95
CA CYS A 41 -7.29 2.28 -3.22
C CYS A 41 -8.15 1.61 -4.29
N VAL A 42 -8.62 2.42 -5.23
CA VAL A 42 -9.67 2.05 -6.18
C VAL A 42 -9.22 2.22 -7.64
N PRO A 43 -9.83 1.50 -8.60
CA PRO A 43 -9.61 1.74 -10.03
C PRO A 43 -9.81 3.21 -10.41
N ALA A 44 -9.04 3.69 -11.40
CA ALA A 44 -9.07 5.09 -11.82
C ALA A 44 -10.48 5.60 -12.17
N ILE A 45 -11.31 4.75 -12.76
CA ILE A 45 -12.70 5.08 -13.12
C ILE A 45 -13.60 5.31 -11.90
N ASP A 46 -13.22 4.78 -10.74
CA ASP A 46 -14.01 4.82 -9.50
C ASP A 46 -13.55 5.95 -8.56
N ILE A 47 -12.41 6.60 -8.82
CA ILE A 47 -11.81 7.60 -7.93
C ILE A 47 -12.80 8.72 -7.61
N VAL A 48 -13.29 9.43 -8.61
CA VAL A 48 -14.17 10.60 -8.39
C VAL A 48 -15.46 10.23 -7.63
N PRO A 49 -16.24 9.21 -8.04
CA PRO A 49 -17.43 8.83 -7.30
C PRO A 49 -17.15 8.31 -5.87
N VAL A 50 -16.01 7.63 -5.65
CA VAL A 50 -15.62 7.16 -4.31
C VAL A 50 -15.17 8.33 -3.43
N VAL A 51 -14.40 9.29 -3.94
CA VAL A 51 -14.04 10.50 -3.21
C VAL A 51 -15.30 11.25 -2.76
N GLU A 52 -16.27 11.44 -3.65
CA GLU A 52 -17.53 12.09 -3.30
C GLU A 52 -18.30 11.31 -2.23
N ALA A 53 -18.37 9.99 -2.37
CA ALA A 53 -19.04 9.12 -1.40
C ALA A 53 -18.34 9.10 -0.03
N CYS A 54 -17.02 9.32 0.05
CA CYS A 54 -16.26 9.35 1.31
C CYS A 54 -16.31 10.71 2.03
N LYS A 55 -16.89 11.76 1.44
CA LYS A 55 -16.98 13.07 2.10
C LYS A 55 -17.62 13.00 3.49
N GLY A 56 -17.03 13.70 4.45
CA GLY A 56 -17.51 13.71 5.83
C GLY A 56 -17.15 12.46 6.65
N THR A 57 -16.33 11.57 6.12
CA THR A 57 -15.80 10.40 6.83
C THR A 57 -14.30 10.55 7.11
N ASN A 58 -13.75 9.63 7.90
CA ASN A 58 -12.30 9.51 8.13
C ASN A 58 -11.58 8.68 7.06
N VAL A 59 -12.27 8.22 6.02
CA VAL A 59 -11.70 7.39 4.97
C VAL A 59 -11.02 8.26 3.91
N ALA A 60 -9.76 7.98 3.64
CA ALA A 60 -9.05 8.55 2.52
C ALA A 60 -9.17 7.68 1.25
N VAL A 61 -9.08 8.32 0.08
CA VAL A 61 -9.07 7.60 -1.19
C VAL A 61 -7.64 7.53 -1.73
N GLY A 62 -7.28 6.38 -2.25
CA GLY A 62 -6.03 6.10 -2.94
C GLY A 62 -6.26 5.70 -4.38
N ALA A 63 -5.24 5.91 -5.21
CA ALA A 63 -5.16 5.34 -6.55
C ALA A 63 -4.34 4.04 -6.54
N GLU A 64 -4.59 3.15 -7.49
CA GLU A 64 -3.87 1.88 -7.63
C GLU A 64 -2.60 2.00 -8.47
N ASN A 65 -2.40 3.13 -9.13
CA ASN A 65 -1.23 3.44 -9.94
C ASN A 65 -1.24 4.93 -10.34
N MET A 66 -0.09 5.42 -10.80
CA MET A 66 0.06 6.69 -11.50
C MET A 66 1.25 6.63 -12.46
N TYR A 67 1.32 7.59 -13.39
CA TYR A 67 2.50 7.79 -14.22
C TYR A 67 3.35 8.96 -13.69
N PHE A 68 4.64 8.97 -14.00
CA PHE A 68 5.58 9.96 -13.46
C PHE A 68 5.66 11.25 -14.27
N GLU A 69 5.13 11.28 -15.49
CA GLU A 69 5.08 12.48 -16.32
C GLU A 69 3.86 13.34 -15.94
N GLU A 70 4.01 14.64 -16.07
CA GLU A 70 2.93 15.60 -15.75
C GLU A 70 1.79 15.55 -16.77
N LYS A 71 2.13 15.48 -18.04
CA LYS A 71 1.19 15.44 -19.18
C LYS A 71 1.92 15.01 -20.44
N GLY A 72 1.17 14.62 -21.47
CA GLY A 72 1.76 14.35 -22.78
C GLY A 72 1.15 13.15 -23.50
N ALA A 73 1.92 12.60 -24.44
CA ALA A 73 1.49 11.50 -25.31
C ALA A 73 1.67 10.13 -24.59
N TYR A 74 0.96 9.94 -23.49
CA TYR A 74 0.97 8.74 -22.67
C TYR A 74 -0.44 8.16 -22.56
N THR A 75 -0.99 7.74 -23.68
CA THR A 75 -2.37 7.27 -23.79
C THR A 75 -2.69 6.18 -22.77
N GLY A 76 -3.67 6.43 -21.91
CA GLY A 76 -4.13 5.51 -20.87
C GLY A 76 -3.53 5.77 -19.48
N GLU A 77 -2.47 6.60 -19.35
CA GLU A 77 -1.85 6.92 -18.08
C GLU A 77 -2.59 8.06 -17.34
N ILE A 78 -2.44 8.07 -16.04
CA ILE A 78 -3.00 9.07 -15.11
C ILE A 78 -1.82 9.78 -14.44
N SER A 79 -1.77 11.11 -14.52
CA SER A 79 -0.73 11.91 -13.85
C SER A 79 -1.03 12.15 -12.37
N ALA A 80 0.00 12.53 -11.62
CA ALA A 80 -0.16 12.91 -10.22
C ALA A 80 -1.11 14.10 -10.04
N GLU A 81 -1.04 15.11 -10.92
CA GLU A 81 -1.92 16.28 -10.90
C GLU A 81 -3.40 15.89 -11.06
N MET A 82 -3.70 14.96 -11.98
CA MET A 82 -5.07 14.43 -12.16
C MET A 82 -5.59 13.76 -10.89
N LEU A 83 -4.73 13.03 -10.17
CA LEU A 83 -5.10 12.36 -8.91
C LEU A 83 -5.35 13.35 -7.79
N VAL A 84 -4.49 14.37 -7.65
CA VAL A 84 -4.64 15.41 -6.62
C VAL A 84 -5.91 16.23 -6.86
N ASP A 85 -6.18 16.63 -8.10
CA ASP A 85 -7.41 17.36 -8.47
C ASP A 85 -8.67 16.53 -8.18
N ALA A 86 -8.60 15.22 -8.41
CA ALA A 86 -9.68 14.28 -8.08
C ALA A 86 -9.87 14.03 -6.58
N GLY A 87 -8.99 14.55 -5.69
CA GLY A 87 -9.08 14.40 -4.24
C GLY A 87 -8.41 13.14 -3.68
N VAL A 88 -7.53 12.51 -4.45
CA VAL A 88 -6.74 11.35 -3.99
C VAL A 88 -5.67 11.80 -3.00
N LYS A 89 -5.45 10.99 -1.96
CA LYS A 89 -4.40 11.23 -0.95
C LYS A 89 -3.27 10.21 -1.02
N TYR A 90 -3.55 8.97 -1.35
CA TYR A 90 -2.58 7.88 -1.41
C TYR A 90 -2.44 7.33 -2.83
N VAL A 91 -1.31 6.69 -3.12
CA VAL A 91 -1.15 5.96 -4.38
C VAL A 91 -0.31 4.71 -4.17
N ILE A 92 -0.80 3.55 -4.63
CA ILE A 92 -0.03 2.31 -4.65
C ILE A 92 0.99 2.40 -5.80
N ILE A 93 2.26 2.13 -5.49
CA ILE A 93 3.34 2.11 -6.47
C ILE A 93 4.10 0.79 -6.33
N GLY A 94 4.34 0.11 -7.45
CA GLY A 94 5.13 -1.11 -7.49
C GLY A 94 4.44 -2.36 -6.97
N HIS A 95 3.10 -2.40 -6.96
CA HIS A 95 2.36 -3.62 -6.64
C HIS A 95 2.85 -4.80 -7.49
N SER A 96 2.95 -5.98 -6.88
CA SER A 96 3.51 -7.17 -7.52
C SER A 96 2.89 -7.49 -8.88
N GLU A 97 1.58 -7.32 -9.04
CA GLU A 97 0.88 -7.49 -10.32
C GLU A 97 1.40 -6.53 -11.41
N ARG A 98 1.75 -5.29 -11.05
CA ARG A 98 2.28 -4.33 -12.01
C ARG A 98 3.74 -4.60 -12.37
N ARG A 99 4.54 -5.03 -11.40
CA ARG A 99 5.91 -5.50 -11.65
C ARG A 99 5.90 -6.71 -12.59
N ASP A 100 5.00 -7.66 -12.37
CA ASP A 100 4.94 -8.90 -13.16
C ASP A 100 4.25 -8.71 -14.52
N TYR A 101 3.00 -8.27 -14.54
CA TYR A 101 2.21 -8.21 -15.78
C TYR A 101 2.57 -7.04 -16.68
N PHE A 102 2.87 -5.88 -16.10
CA PHE A 102 3.17 -4.63 -16.82
C PHE A 102 4.66 -4.32 -16.87
N LYS A 103 5.52 -5.19 -16.31
CA LYS A 103 6.98 -5.09 -16.34
C LYS A 103 7.53 -3.76 -15.80
N GLU A 104 6.87 -3.22 -14.79
CA GLU A 104 7.37 -2.04 -14.09
C GLU A 104 8.62 -2.41 -13.28
N ASP A 105 9.76 -1.83 -13.67
CA ASP A 105 11.04 -2.02 -13.00
C ASP A 105 11.29 -0.97 -11.90
N ASP A 106 12.28 -1.21 -11.04
CA ASP A 106 12.60 -0.31 -9.92
C ASP A 106 12.99 1.10 -10.39
N ALA A 107 13.63 1.25 -11.57
CA ALA A 107 13.97 2.57 -12.10
C ALA A 107 12.74 3.39 -12.48
N LEU A 108 11.71 2.76 -13.04
CA LEU A 108 10.42 3.37 -13.29
C LEU A 108 9.69 3.69 -11.97
N LEU A 109 9.73 2.79 -11.01
CA LEU A 109 9.05 2.96 -9.72
C LEU A 109 9.67 4.09 -8.90
N ASN A 110 11.00 4.23 -8.91
CA ASN A 110 11.67 5.39 -8.30
C ASN A 110 11.15 6.72 -8.85
N LYS A 111 10.99 6.84 -10.18
CA LYS A 111 10.41 8.05 -10.80
C LYS A 111 8.97 8.30 -10.31
N LYS A 112 8.16 7.25 -10.22
CA LYS A 112 6.77 7.35 -9.72
C LYS A 112 6.74 7.78 -8.25
N VAL A 113 7.60 7.21 -7.39
CA VAL A 113 7.69 7.56 -5.96
C VAL A 113 8.04 9.04 -5.81
N LYS A 114 9.10 9.50 -6.50
CA LYS A 114 9.51 10.92 -6.43
C LYS A 114 8.41 11.86 -6.94
N LYS A 115 7.73 11.50 -8.03
CA LYS A 115 6.66 12.34 -8.60
C LYS A 115 5.42 12.37 -7.70
N ALA A 116 5.05 11.25 -7.06
CA ALA A 116 3.96 11.21 -6.10
C ALA A 116 4.24 12.13 -4.90
N ILE A 117 5.43 12.06 -4.32
CA ILE A 117 5.87 12.91 -3.21
C ILE A 117 5.87 14.39 -3.61
N GLU A 118 6.43 14.72 -4.76
CA GLU A 118 6.45 16.10 -5.31
C GLU A 118 5.06 16.69 -5.43
N ALA A 119 4.08 15.87 -5.84
CA ALA A 119 2.69 16.29 -5.98
C ALA A 119 1.90 16.32 -4.65
N GLY A 120 2.50 15.90 -3.53
CA GLY A 120 1.84 15.83 -2.22
C GLY A 120 0.98 14.58 -2.00
N LEU A 121 1.11 13.56 -2.86
CA LEU A 121 0.52 12.25 -2.63
C LEU A 121 1.40 11.43 -1.68
N ILE A 122 0.79 10.54 -0.93
CA ILE A 122 1.48 9.59 -0.05
C ILE A 122 1.65 8.25 -0.78
N PRO A 123 2.88 7.87 -1.18
CA PRO A 123 3.11 6.57 -1.78
C PRO A 123 2.88 5.42 -0.80
N ILE A 124 2.20 4.36 -1.25
CA ILE A 124 2.23 3.03 -0.66
C ILE A 124 3.14 2.20 -1.58
N LEU A 125 4.42 2.16 -1.24
CA LEU A 125 5.43 1.47 -2.03
C LEU A 125 5.43 -0.01 -1.73
N CYS A 126 5.15 -0.85 -2.72
CA CYS A 126 5.11 -2.30 -2.60
C CYS A 126 6.46 -2.93 -2.93
N CYS A 127 6.88 -3.85 -2.07
CA CYS A 127 8.03 -4.73 -2.28
C CYS A 127 7.68 -6.16 -1.90
N GLY A 128 8.36 -7.13 -2.48
CA GLY A 128 8.08 -8.52 -2.17
C GLY A 128 8.94 -9.49 -2.98
N GLU A 129 9.05 -10.71 -2.46
CA GLU A 129 9.82 -11.80 -3.08
C GLU A 129 8.92 -12.88 -3.64
N SER A 130 9.41 -13.56 -4.68
CA SER A 130 8.83 -14.78 -5.22
C SER A 130 9.11 -16.00 -4.31
N LEU A 131 8.41 -17.10 -4.55
CA LEU A 131 8.66 -18.36 -3.86
C LEU A 131 10.10 -18.85 -4.07
N GLU A 132 10.60 -18.76 -5.30
CA GLU A 132 11.96 -19.14 -5.64
C GLU A 132 13.00 -18.36 -4.84
N GLN A 133 12.86 -17.04 -4.77
CA GLN A 133 13.75 -16.17 -3.98
C GLN A 133 13.71 -16.52 -2.49
N ARG A 134 12.54 -16.85 -1.96
CA ARG A 134 12.39 -17.28 -0.57
C ARG A 134 13.05 -18.62 -0.30
N GLU A 135 12.81 -19.63 -1.17
CA GLU A 135 13.37 -20.97 -1.01
C GLU A 135 14.91 -20.98 -1.15
N MET A 136 15.48 -20.05 -1.92
CA MET A 136 16.93 -19.84 -2.01
C MET A 136 17.51 -19.09 -0.80
N GLY A 137 16.68 -18.64 0.14
CA GLY A 137 17.13 -17.84 1.29
C GLY A 137 17.46 -16.37 0.95
N GLY A 138 17.08 -15.89 -0.23
CA GLY A 138 17.39 -14.55 -0.74
C GLY A 138 16.34 -13.49 -0.44
N THR A 139 15.34 -13.76 0.41
CA THR A 139 14.22 -12.83 0.72
C THR A 139 14.72 -11.42 1.04
N MET A 140 15.58 -11.28 2.04
CA MET A 140 16.01 -9.95 2.49
C MET A 140 16.96 -9.27 1.51
N ASP A 141 17.78 -10.01 0.78
CA ASP A 141 18.64 -9.44 -0.26
C ASP A 141 17.81 -8.83 -1.39
N TRP A 142 16.75 -9.55 -1.80
CA TRP A 142 15.83 -9.06 -2.83
C TRP A 142 15.02 -7.85 -2.36
N ILE A 143 14.42 -7.90 -1.18
CA ILE A 143 13.65 -6.80 -0.58
C ILE A 143 14.53 -5.55 -0.42
N ARG A 144 15.75 -5.70 0.10
CA ARG A 144 16.71 -4.60 0.25
C ARG A 144 17.10 -3.99 -1.11
N LEU A 145 17.25 -4.81 -2.14
CA LEU A 145 17.53 -4.32 -3.50
C LEU A 145 16.38 -3.45 -4.00
N GLN A 146 15.13 -3.92 -3.91
CA GLN A 146 13.96 -3.15 -4.32
C GLN A 146 13.87 -1.82 -3.56
N ILE A 147 13.91 -1.86 -2.23
CA ILE A 147 13.79 -0.64 -1.40
C ILE A 147 14.91 0.36 -1.72
N LYS A 148 16.16 -0.09 -1.84
CA LYS A 148 17.29 0.78 -2.16
C LYS A 148 17.16 1.41 -3.54
N SER A 149 16.66 0.64 -4.52
CA SER A 149 16.48 1.12 -5.89
C SER A 149 15.29 2.09 -6.01
N ASP A 150 14.17 1.73 -5.39
CA ASP A 150 12.93 2.52 -5.45
C ASP A 150 13.06 3.86 -4.70
N LEU A 151 13.96 3.96 -3.68
CA LEU A 151 14.15 5.14 -2.86
C LEU A 151 15.43 5.95 -3.18
N VAL A 152 16.07 5.72 -4.33
CA VAL A 152 17.20 6.55 -4.78
C VAL A 152 16.79 8.02 -4.83
N ASP A 153 17.60 8.91 -4.21
CA ASP A 153 17.34 10.36 -4.13
C ASP A 153 16.03 10.77 -3.41
N VAL A 154 15.44 9.88 -2.62
CA VAL A 154 14.35 10.21 -1.71
C VAL A 154 14.92 10.56 -0.34
N THR A 155 14.55 11.69 0.24
CA THR A 155 15.12 12.15 1.53
C THR A 155 14.50 11.44 2.72
N ALA A 156 15.19 11.44 3.87
CA ALA A 156 14.71 10.88 5.13
C ALA A 156 13.32 11.45 5.53
N ASP A 157 13.12 12.77 5.40
CA ASP A 157 11.86 13.40 5.76
C ASP A 157 10.71 12.99 4.83
N GLN A 158 10.99 12.74 3.55
CA GLN A 158 10.02 12.20 2.60
C GLN A 158 9.63 10.77 2.95
N VAL A 159 10.60 9.92 3.30
CA VAL A 159 10.35 8.52 3.67
C VAL A 159 9.51 8.40 4.93
N LYS A 160 9.67 9.30 5.91
CA LYS A 160 8.84 9.32 7.14
C LYS A 160 7.33 9.41 6.87
N GLU A 161 6.95 10.07 5.79
CA GLU A 161 5.54 10.29 5.42
C GLU A 161 4.97 9.17 4.51
N MET A 162 5.84 8.29 4.00
CA MET A 162 5.43 7.18 3.13
C MET A 162 4.86 6.00 3.90
N VAL A 163 4.36 5.04 3.13
CA VAL A 163 4.00 3.70 3.58
C VAL A 163 4.75 2.69 2.72
N ILE A 164 5.31 1.65 3.33
CA ILE A 164 5.90 0.52 2.61
C ILE A 164 4.99 -0.69 2.83
N ALA A 165 4.63 -1.40 1.76
CA ALA A 165 3.79 -2.59 1.84
C ALA A 165 4.62 -3.83 1.43
N TYR A 166 4.78 -4.76 2.37
CA TYR A 166 5.43 -6.03 2.10
C TYR A 166 4.44 -7.03 1.52
N GLU A 167 4.69 -7.50 0.33
CA GLU A 167 3.89 -8.47 -0.39
C GLU A 167 4.65 -9.80 -0.53
N PRO A 168 4.41 -10.84 0.29
CA PRO A 168 4.90 -12.19 0.00
C PRO A 168 4.19 -12.71 -1.27
N ILE A 169 4.80 -12.51 -2.45
CA ILE A 169 4.14 -12.78 -3.75
C ILE A 169 3.66 -14.23 -3.82
N TRP A 170 4.42 -15.15 -3.23
CA TRP A 170 4.08 -16.57 -3.13
C TRP A 170 2.83 -16.89 -2.29
N ALA A 171 2.36 -15.92 -1.50
CA ALA A 171 1.17 -16.06 -0.65
C ALA A 171 -0.03 -15.24 -1.16
N ILE A 172 0.09 -14.55 -2.31
CA ILE A 172 -0.99 -13.73 -2.86
C ILE A 172 -1.81 -14.58 -3.86
N GLY A 173 -3.07 -14.87 -3.51
CA GLY A 173 -3.99 -15.58 -4.41
C GLY A 173 -3.65 -17.06 -4.66
N THR A 174 -2.69 -17.62 -3.94
CA THR A 174 -2.21 -19.00 -4.13
C THR A 174 -2.85 -20.01 -3.17
N GLY A 175 -3.60 -19.52 -2.16
CA GLY A 175 -4.08 -20.34 -1.05
C GLY A 175 -3.03 -20.59 0.05
N LYS A 176 -1.76 -20.21 -0.17
CA LYS A 176 -0.72 -20.19 0.87
C LYS A 176 -0.85 -18.90 1.67
N THR A 177 -0.46 -18.93 2.94
CA THR A 177 -0.43 -17.77 3.83
C THR A 177 0.92 -17.76 4.54
N ALA A 178 1.59 -16.61 4.59
CA ALA A 178 2.75 -16.46 5.45
C ALA A 178 2.30 -16.57 6.91
N THR A 179 3.13 -17.15 7.77
CA THR A 179 2.87 -17.10 9.21
C THR A 179 3.08 -15.69 9.72
N THR A 180 2.54 -15.38 10.90
CA THR A 180 2.72 -14.06 11.54
C THR A 180 4.19 -13.77 11.77
N GLU A 181 4.97 -14.78 12.19
CA GLU A 181 6.42 -14.65 12.40
C GLU A 181 7.16 -14.36 11.08
N GLN A 182 6.76 -15.00 9.98
CA GLN A 182 7.36 -14.75 8.67
C GLN A 182 7.06 -13.33 8.16
N ALA A 183 5.85 -12.84 8.42
CA ALA A 183 5.45 -11.48 8.08
C ALA A 183 6.25 -10.45 8.90
N GLU A 184 6.35 -10.67 10.22
CA GLU A 184 7.10 -9.82 11.15
C GLU A 184 8.59 -9.81 10.82
N GLU A 185 9.20 -10.97 10.55
CA GLU A 185 10.62 -11.07 10.18
C GLU A 185 10.96 -10.14 9.01
N VAL A 186 10.15 -10.15 7.96
CA VAL A 186 10.42 -9.33 6.77
C VAL A 186 10.09 -7.86 7.02
N CYS A 187 8.98 -7.54 7.70
CA CYS A 187 8.65 -6.15 8.04
C CYS A 187 9.72 -5.52 8.94
N LYS A 188 10.26 -6.27 9.91
CA LYS A 188 11.41 -5.86 10.71
C LYS A 188 12.64 -5.63 9.84
N GLY A 189 12.96 -6.56 8.94
CA GLY A 189 14.08 -6.42 8.01
C GLY A 189 13.97 -5.20 7.09
N ILE A 190 12.74 -4.84 6.67
CA ILE A 190 12.46 -3.59 5.93
C ILE A 190 12.80 -2.38 6.81
N ARG A 191 12.34 -2.37 8.06
CA ARG A 191 12.61 -1.28 8.99
C ARG A 191 14.11 -1.12 9.27
N GLU A 192 14.82 -2.22 9.45
CA GLU A 192 16.28 -2.23 9.58
C GLU A 192 16.97 -1.68 8.32
N CYS A 193 16.48 -2.03 7.13
CA CYS A 193 17.00 -1.48 5.87
C CYS A 193 16.82 0.05 5.79
N ILE A 194 15.67 0.58 6.19
CA ILE A 194 15.43 2.03 6.24
C ILE A 194 16.35 2.70 7.27
N LYS A 195 16.55 2.08 8.44
CA LYS A 195 17.50 2.57 9.45
C LYS A 195 18.93 2.65 8.91
N GLU A 196 19.38 1.64 8.17
CA GLU A 196 20.71 1.61 7.55
C GLU A 196 20.86 2.66 6.43
N MET A 197 19.79 2.91 5.66
CA MET A 197 19.82 3.87 4.55
C MET A 197 19.77 5.33 5.02
N TYR A 198 19.06 5.58 6.11
CA TYR A 198 18.77 6.92 6.62
C TYR A 198 19.21 7.04 8.08
N ASP A 199 18.30 6.79 9.01
CA ASP A 199 18.51 6.84 10.46
C ASP A 199 17.40 6.12 11.24
N GLU A 200 17.59 5.98 12.55
CA GLU A 200 16.63 5.41 13.48
C GLU A 200 15.29 6.16 13.46
N ALA A 201 15.33 7.50 13.45
CA ALA A 201 14.13 8.32 13.50
C ALA A 201 13.25 8.14 12.27
N THR A 202 13.86 7.94 11.11
CA THR A 202 13.16 7.65 9.85
C THR A 202 12.56 6.25 9.89
N ALA A 203 13.31 5.26 10.35
CA ALA A 203 12.84 3.88 10.48
C ALA A 203 11.66 3.76 11.46
N GLU A 204 11.70 4.53 12.57
CA GLU A 204 10.63 4.56 13.56
C GLU A 204 9.39 5.36 13.11
N ALA A 205 9.51 6.22 12.11
CA ALA A 205 8.40 7.03 11.61
C ALA A 205 7.66 6.36 10.43
N VAL A 206 8.38 5.73 9.51
CA VAL A 206 7.79 5.06 8.34
C VAL A 206 6.85 3.94 8.76
N ARG A 207 5.68 3.90 8.12
CA ARG A 207 4.68 2.85 8.37
C ARG A 207 4.90 1.68 7.43
N ILE A 208 4.85 0.47 7.96
CA ILE A 208 5.02 -0.76 7.19
C ILE A 208 3.74 -1.60 7.27
N GLN A 209 3.15 -1.88 6.13
CA GLN A 209 1.97 -2.72 5.98
C GLN A 209 2.37 -4.14 5.58
N TYR A 210 1.61 -5.12 6.06
CA TYR A 210 1.63 -6.46 5.51
C TYR A 210 0.60 -6.55 4.35
N GLY A 211 1.05 -6.92 3.15
CA GLY A 211 0.25 -7.00 1.93
C GLY A 211 -0.05 -8.42 1.45
N GLY A 212 0.19 -9.43 2.28
CA GLY A 212 -0.23 -10.79 2.01
C GLY A 212 -1.70 -11.03 2.33
N SER A 213 -2.08 -12.28 2.62
CA SER A 213 -3.46 -12.65 2.92
C SER A 213 -3.88 -12.16 4.30
N VAL A 214 -4.55 -11.01 4.37
CA VAL A 214 -5.17 -10.46 5.59
C VAL A 214 -6.67 -10.70 5.56
N ASN A 215 -7.22 -11.13 6.70
CA ASN A 215 -8.64 -11.35 6.91
C ASN A 215 -9.03 -11.05 8.37
N ALA A 216 -10.33 -11.05 8.68
CA ALA A 216 -10.82 -10.77 10.03
C ALA A 216 -10.30 -11.73 11.13
N GLY A 217 -9.85 -12.93 10.76
CA GLY A 217 -9.36 -13.93 11.72
C GLY A 217 -7.88 -13.78 12.08
N ASN A 218 -7.07 -13.10 11.25
CA ASN A 218 -5.64 -12.96 11.48
C ASN A 218 -5.17 -11.50 11.65
N ALA A 219 -6.05 -10.52 11.42
CA ALA A 219 -5.68 -9.11 11.48
C ALA A 219 -5.13 -8.70 12.86
N ALA A 220 -5.78 -9.11 13.96
CA ALA A 220 -5.35 -8.79 15.31
C ALA A 220 -3.94 -9.33 15.63
N GLU A 221 -3.64 -10.56 15.22
CA GLU A 221 -2.33 -11.17 15.44
C GLU A 221 -1.24 -10.50 14.60
N LEU A 222 -1.50 -10.25 13.31
CA LEU A 222 -0.58 -9.57 12.40
C LEU A 222 -0.31 -8.13 12.83
N PHE A 223 -1.35 -7.34 13.10
CA PHE A 223 -1.19 -5.92 13.42
C PHE A 223 -0.76 -5.68 14.88
N GLY A 224 -0.77 -6.73 15.70
CA GLY A 224 -0.17 -6.75 17.04
C GLY A 224 1.34 -6.87 17.03
N GLN A 225 1.97 -7.21 15.90
CA GLN A 225 3.43 -7.31 15.78
C GLN A 225 4.09 -5.92 15.84
N ALA A 226 5.35 -5.91 16.27
CA ALA A 226 6.10 -4.68 16.54
C ALA A 226 6.38 -3.85 15.28
N ASP A 227 6.62 -4.52 14.18
CA ASP A 227 7.06 -3.91 12.92
C ASP A 227 5.99 -3.89 11.83
N ILE A 228 4.76 -4.37 12.13
CA ILE A 228 3.61 -4.32 11.24
C ILE A 228 2.65 -3.21 11.68
N ASP A 229 2.53 -2.17 10.87
CA ASP A 229 1.69 -0.99 11.17
C ASP A 229 0.30 -1.05 10.53
N GLY A 230 -0.11 -2.22 10.05
CA GLY A 230 -1.42 -2.46 9.44
C GLY A 230 -1.34 -3.32 8.19
N GLY A 231 -2.29 -3.17 7.27
CA GLY A 231 -2.36 -4.04 6.11
C GLY A 231 -2.76 -3.38 4.80
N LEU A 232 -2.21 -3.89 3.69
CA LEU A 232 -2.71 -3.66 2.34
C LEU A 232 -3.59 -4.85 1.95
N VAL A 233 -4.91 -4.66 2.04
CA VAL A 233 -5.91 -5.73 2.03
C VAL A 233 -6.55 -5.88 0.65
N GLY A 234 -6.43 -7.05 0.03
CA GLY A 234 -7.06 -7.33 -1.26
C GLY A 234 -8.56 -7.66 -1.15
N GLY A 235 -8.98 -8.85 -1.56
CA GLY A 235 -10.39 -9.26 -1.70
C GLY A 235 -11.27 -9.09 -0.45
N ALA A 236 -10.71 -9.13 0.77
CA ALA A 236 -11.44 -8.89 2.00
C ALA A 236 -11.89 -7.42 2.13
N SER A 237 -11.24 -6.47 1.43
CA SER A 237 -11.64 -5.06 1.41
C SER A 237 -12.91 -4.77 0.60
N LEU A 238 -13.37 -5.74 -0.18
CA LEU A 238 -14.60 -5.67 -0.98
C LEU A 238 -15.83 -6.22 -0.25
N LYS A 239 -15.73 -6.43 1.07
CA LYS A 239 -16.78 -7.08 1.88
C LYS A 239 -16.90 -6.40 3.25
N ALA A 240 -18.02 -6.61 3.93
CA ALA A 240 -18.27 -6.13 5.29
C ALA A 240 -17.18 -6.56 6.31
N ASP A 241 -16.49 -7.68 6.06
CA ASP A 241 -15.37 -8.14 6.88
C ASP A 241 -14.21 -7.15 6.94
N PHE A 242 -14.11 -6.20 6.00
CA PHE A 242 -13.13 -5.11 6.06
C PHE A 242 -13.28 -4.28 7.34
N GLY A 243 -14.52 -4.06 7.79
CA GLY A 243 -14.78 -3.40 9.07
C GLY A 243 -14.17 -4.12 10.28
N LYS A 244 -14.16 -5.47 10.27
CA LYS A 244 -13.51 -6.26 11.32
C LYS A 244 -11.98 -6.21 11.25
N ILE A 245 -11.41 -6.01 10.04
CA ILE A 245 -9.98 -5.84 9.86
C ILE A 245 -9.53 -4.46 10.33
N VAL A 246 -10.34 -3.43 10.11
CA VAL A 246 -10.07 -2.06 10.59
C VAL A 246 -10.16 -1.95 12.11
N ASN A 247 -11.11 -2.68 12.72
CA ASN A 247 -11.38 -2.64 14.17
C ASN A 247 -10.91 -3.92 14.91
N TYR A 248 -9.82 -4.52 14.48
CA TYR A 248 -9.20 -5.76 14.99
C TYR A 248 -8.94 -5.77 16.50
#